data_6165bcd53ec4493e812e2bff35a4fcc1
#
_entry.id   6165bcd53ec4493e812e2bff35a4fcc1
#
_cell.length_a   1.000
_cell.length_b   1.000
_cell.length_c   1.000
_cell.angle_alpha   90.00
_cell.angle_beta   90.00
_cell.angle_gamma   90.00
#
_symmetry.space_group_name_H-M   'P 1'
#
loop_
_entity.id
_entity.type
_entity.pdbx_description
1 polymer ?
#
loop_
_entity_poly.entity_id
_entity_poly.type
_entity_poly.pdbx_seq_one_letter_code
_entity_poly.pdbx_strand_id
1 'polypeptide(L)'
;MANYVRYIHNDDKVTRNDCVTRAISLASGLPYSAVRKKLRYTARLLDCEKLCVSCYEWLIREVLGGRPVNCEGMTINDFAELHPYGTYLLRMDGHISTLIDFTVYDIFDCRNHRITNAWKMPNN
;
A
#
# COMPACT_ATOMS: atom_id res chain seq x y z
N MET A 1 16.05 -1.47 -12.44
CA MET A 1 14.86 -0.61 -12.32
C MET A 1 13.62 -1.48 -12.21
N ALA A 2 12.74 -1.19 -11.24
CA ALA A 2 11.51 -1.96 -11.05
C ALA A 2 10.62 -1.89 -12.29
N ASN A 3 9.81 -2.91 -12.48
CA ASN A 3 8.78 -2.90 -13.51
C ASN A 3 7.59 -2.07 -13.02
N TYR A 4 6.81 -1.55 -13.97
CA TYR A 4 5.59 -0.83 -13.67
C TYR A 4 4.44 -1.36 -14.51
N VAL A 5 3.31 -1.64 -13.85
CA VAL A 5 2.07 -2.05 -14.51
C VAL A 5 0.97 -1.08 -14.05
N ARG A 6 0.29 -0.47 -15.00
CA ARG A 6 -0.87 0.36 -14.67
C ARG A 6 -1.98 -0.54 -14.16
N TYR A 7 -2.45 -0.26 -12.96
CA TYR A 7 -3.43 -1.10 -12.28
C TYR A 7 -4.55 -0.24 -11.71
N ILE A 8 -5.75 -0.48 -12.19
CA ILE A 8 -6.97 0.15 -11.68
C ILE A 8 -7.93 -0.97 -11.32
N HIS A 9 -8.03 -1.27 -10.02
CA HIS A 9 -9.00 -2.25 -9.56
C HIS A 9 -9.88 -1.59 -8.51
N ASN A 10 -11.14 -1.42 -8.84
CA ASN A 10 -12.05 -0.66 -8.02
C ASN A 10 -13.47 -1.19 -8.25
N ASP A 11 -13.92 -2.08 -7.38
CA ASP A 11 -15.23 -2.73 -7.47
C ASP A 11 -16.37 -1.72 -7.43
N ASP A 12 -16.17 -0.62 -6.73
CA ASP A 12 -17.20 0.42 -6.56
C ASP A 12 -17.07 1.53 -7.61
N LYS A 13 -16.10 1.43 -8.51
CA LYS A 13 -15.83 2.42 -9.55
C LYS A 13 -15.53 3.81 -8.99
N VAL A 14 -15.06 3.87 -7.77
CA VAL A 14 -14.60 5.11 -7.12
C VAL A 14 -13.12 5.26 -7.43
N THR A 15 -12.73 6.33 -8.11
CA THR A 15 -11.33 6.52 -8.52
C THR A 15 -10.62 7.63 -7.76
N ARG A 16 -11.35 8.40 -6.94
CA ARG A 16 -10.77 9.52 -6.19
C ARG A 16 -10.37 9.08 -4.78
N ASN A 17 -9.15 9.43 -4.39
CA ASN A 17 -8.63 9.17 -3.04
C ASN A 17 -8.72 7.71 -2.62
N ASP A 18 -8.55 6.79 -3.57
CA ASP A 18 -8.67 5.37 -3.29
C ASP A 18 -7.32 4.64 -3.19
N CYS A 19 -6.21 5.37 -3.23
CA CYS A 19 -4.88 4.75 -3.23
C CYS A 19 -4.67 3.81 -2.03
N VAL A 20 -5.16 4.19 -0.85
CA VAL A 20 -5.04 3.36 0.34
C VAL A 20 -5.81 2.05 0.17
N THR A 21 -7.09 2.14 -0.19
CA THR A 21 -7.95 0.96 -0.35
C THR A 21 -7.43 0.06 -1.46
N ARG A 22 -7.05 0.65 -2.60
CA ARG A 22 -6.55 -0.10 -3.75
C ARG A 22 -5.24 -0.81 -3.43
N ALA A 23 -4.29 -0.10 -2.82
CA ALA A 23 -2.99 -0.68 -2.50
C ALA A 23 -3.13 -1.84 -1.50
N ILE A 24 -3.92 -1.64 -0.45
CA ILE A 24 -4.12 -2.67 0.57
C ILE A 24 -4.87 -3.87 -0.01
N SER A 25 -5.90 -3.62 -0.84
CA SER A 25 -6.64 -4.70 -1.49
C SER A 25 -5.70 -5.58 -2.30
N LEU A 26 -4.86 -4.97 -3.14
CA LEU A 26 -3.93 -5.71 -3.97
C LEU A 26 -2.90 -6.46 -3.13
N ALA A 27 -2.31 -5.80 -2.15
CA ALA A 27 -1.24 -6.40 -1.33
C ALA A 27 -1.75 -7.52 -0.42
N SER A 28 -2.97 -7.41 0.08
CA SER A 28 -3.54 -8.39 1.01
C SER A 28 -4.30 -9.53 0.32
N GLY A 29 -4.71 -9.32 -0.93
CA GLY A 29 -5.58 -10.26 -1.62
C GLY A 29 -7.05 -10.15 -1.23
N LEU A 30 -7.40 -9.19 -0.39
CA LEU A 30 -8.79 -8.99 0.03
C LEU A 30 -9.55 -8.17 -1.02
N PRO A 31 -10.87 -8.42 -1.19
CA PRO A 31 -11.68 -7.58 -2.07
C PRO A 31 -11.67 -6.11 -1.64
N TYR A 32 -11.77 -5.23 -2.62
CA TYR A 32 -11.77 -3.78 -2.40
C TYR A 32 -12.83 -3.37 -1.36
N SER A 33 -14.05 -3.89 -1.49
CA SER A 33 -15.13 -3.59 -0.55
C SER A 33 -14.83 -4.05 0.88
N ALA A 34 -14.15 -5.19 1.03
CA ALA A 34 -13.76 -5.68 2.35
C ALA A 34 -12.73 -4.77 3.01
N VAL A 35 -11.76 -4.27 2.24
CA VAL A 35 -10.76 -3.32 2.75
C VAL A 35 -11.42 -2.02 3.16
N ARG A 36 -12.38 -1.50 2.37
CA ARG A 36 -13.13 -0.30 2.73
C ARG A 36 -13.83 -0.46 4.07
N LYS A 37 -14.47 -1.60 4.29
CA LYS A 37 -15.15 -1.88 5.57
C LYS A 37 -14.16 -1.92 6.73
N LYS A 38 -13.01 -2.54 6.54
CA LYS A 38 -11.97 -2.62 7.56
C LYS A 38 -11.41 -1.24 7.90
N LEU A 39 -11.21 -0.39 6.89
CA LEU A 39 -10.75 0.98 7.12
C LEU A 39 -11.78 1.80 7.90
N ARG A 40 -13.07 1.66 7.58
CA ARG A 40 -14.14 2.34 8.33
C ARG A 40 -14.18 1.88 9.78
N TYR A 41 -14.08 0.58 10.00
CA TYR A 41 -14.07 0.00 11.35
C TYR A 41 -12.87 0.52 12.15
N THR A 42 -11.70 0.49 11.54
CA THR A 42 -10.46 0.96 12.18
C THR A 42 -10.56 2.45 12.52
N ALA A 43 -11.10 3.25 11.63
CA ALA A 43 -11.28 4.68 11.85
C ALA A 43 -12.17 4.95 13.06
N ARG A 44 -13.25 4.20 13.23
CA ARG A 44 -14.11 4.31 14.42
C ARG A 44 -13.37 3.86 15.68
N LEU A 45 -12.66 2.75 15.58
CA LEU A 45 -11.93 2.18 16.72
C LEU A 45 -10.89 3.16 17.24
N LEU A 46 -10.16 3.82 16.35
CA LEU A 46 -9.08 4.75 16.70
C LEU A 46 -9.52 6.21 16.76
N ASP A 47 -10.78 6.48 16.45
CA ASP A 47 -11.32 7.85 16.39
C ASP A 47 -10.47 8.74 15.48
N CYS A 48 -10.27 8.30 14.25
CA CYS A 48 -9.47 9.03 13.24
C CYS A 48 -10.11 8.93 11.87
N GLU A 49 -9.57 9.70 10.91
CA GLU A 49 -10.02 9.64 9.53
C GLU A 49 -9.55 8.34 8.88
N LYS A 50 -10.41 7.70 8.09
CA LYS A 50 -10.11 6.40 7.48
C LYS A 50 -8.93 6.40 6.52
N LEU A 51 -8.59 7.56 5.95
CA LEU A 51 -7.48 7.69 5.02
C LEU A 51 -6.22 8.29 5.66
N CYS A 52 -6.23 8.55 6.96
CA CYS A 52 -5.03 9.05 7.61
C CYS A 52 -4.04 7.91 7.88
N VAL A 53 -2.77 8.28 7.98
CA VAL A 53 -1.68 7.31 8.13
C VAL A 53 -1.88 6.44 9.38
N SER A 54 -2.28 7.05 10.51
CA SER A 54 -2.52 6.31 11.75
C SER A 54 -3.52 5.18 11.57
N CYS A 55 -4.60 5.45 10.84
CA CYS A 55 -5.66 4.49 10.59
C CYS A 55 -5.16 3.32 9.75
N TYR A 56 -4.63 3.60 8.56
CA TYR A 56 -4.27 2.49 7.68
C TYR A 56 -2.99 1.78 8.13
N GLU A 57 -2.08 2.48 8.80
CA GLU A 57 -0.90 1.81 9.37
C GLU A 57 -1.31 0.80 10.43
N TRP A 58 -2.25 1.17 11.30
CA TRP A 58 -2.76 0.26 12.32
C TRP A 58 -3.38 -0.99 11.66
N LEU A 59 -4.20 -0.78 10.62
CA LEU A 59 -4.80 -1.88 9.88
C LEU A 59 -3.73 -2.79 9.25
N ILE A 60 -2.74 -2.20 8.60
CA ILE A 60 -1.65 -2.96 7.95
C ILE A 60 -0.92 -3.81 8.98
N ARG A 61 -0.53 -3.22 10.12
CA ARG A 61 0.30 -3.90 11.11
C ARG A 61 -0.48 -4.83 12.02
N GLU A 62 -1.59 -4.36 12.58
CA GLU A 62 -2.28 -5.10 13.63
C GLU A 62 -3.29 -6.11 13.11
N VAL A 63 -3.83 -5.90 11.93
CA VAL A 63 -4.83 -6.80 11.35
C VAL A 63 -4.26 -7.64 10.22
N LEU A 64 -3.51 -7.01 9.32
CA LEU A 64 -3.04 -7.69 8.11
C LEU A 64 -1.63 -8.26 8.23
N GLY A 65 -0.96 -8.02 9.35
CA GLY A 65 0.34 -8.64 9.63
C GLY A 65 1.53 -8.00 8.90
N GLY A 66 1.37 -6.79 8.39
CA GLY A 66 2.47 -6.07 7.74
C GLY A 66 3.54 -5.69 8.74
N ARG A 67 4.80 -5.81 8.36
CA ARG A 67 5.94 -5.46 9.20
C ARG A 67 6.72 -4.29 8.62
N PRO A 68 7.02 -3.26 9.42
CA PRO A 68 7.83 -2.14 8.93
C PRO A 68 9.20 -2.60 8.42
N VAL A 69 9.65 -2.00 7.32
CA VAL A 69 10.95 -2.26 6.71
C VAL A 69 11.67 -0.94 6.54
N ASN A 70 12.97 -0.91 6.79
CA ASN A 70 13.77 0.29 6.62
C ASN A 70 13.81 0.70 5.14
N CYS A 71 13.49 1.97 4.88
CA CYS A 71 13.47 2.51 3.52
C CYS A 71 14.08 3.91 3.46
N GLU A 72 14.82 4.31 4.49
CA GLU A 72 15.36 5.66 4.59
C GLU A 72 16.18 6.05 3.36
N GLY A 73 15.85 7.18 2.76
CA GLY A 73 16.57 7.72 1.62
C GLY A 73 16.31 7.01 0.29
N MET A 74 15.37 6.07 0.25
CA MET A 74 15.14 5.26 -0.95
C MET A 74 13.99 5.78 -1.80
N THR A 75 14.16 5.67 -3.12
CA THR A 75 13.02 5.71 -4.05
C THR A 75 12.43 4.30 -4.14
N ILE A 76 11.28 4.17 -4.81
CA ILE A 76 10.70 2.84 -5.04
C ILE A 76 11.67 1.96 -5.84
N ASN A 77 12.35 2.52 -6.85
CA ASN A 77 13.35 1.76 -7.60
C ASN A 77 14.47 1.24 -6.70
N ASP A 78 14.99 2.09 -5.80
CA ASP A 78 16.05 1.68 -4.87
C ASP A 78 15.57 0.55 -3.97
N PHE A 79 14.35 0.68 -3.44
CA PHE A 79 13.77 -0.32 -2.56
C PHE A 79 13.56 -1.65 -3.29
N ALA A 80 13.06 -1.60 -4.51
CA ALA A 80 12.82 -2.80 -5.31
C ALA A 80 14.11 -3.55 -5.63
N GLU A 81 15.20 -2.82 -5.92
CA GLU A 81 16.49 -3.44 -6.16
C GLU A 81 17.01 -4.18 -4.93
N LEU A 82 16.74 -3.64 -3.75
CA LEU A 82 17.15 -4.24 -2.49
C LEU A 82 16.21 -5.37 -2.07
N HIS A 83 14.93 -5.30 -2.45
CA HIS A 83 13.89 -6.26 -2.10
C HIS A 83 13.17 -6.73 -3.36
N PRO A 84 13.82 -7.54 -4.22
CA PRO A 84 13.23 -7.90 -5.52
C PRO A 84 12.09 -8.91 -5.45
N TYR A 85 11.88 -9.54 -4.30
CA TYR A 85 10.82 -10.55 -4.14
C TYR A 85 9.95 -10.24 -2.94
N GLY A 86 8.67 -10.59 -3.05
CA GLY A 86 7.71 -10.41 -1.99
C GLY A 86 6.74 -9.27 -2.25
N THR A 87 5.82 -9.08 -1.32
CA THR A 87 4.77 -8.08 -1.42
C THR A 87 5.01 -6.99 -0.38
N TYR A 88 5.03 -5.76 -0.83
CA TYR A 88 5.29 -4.59 0.02
C TYR A 88 4.27 -3.51 -0.23
N LEU A 89 3.89 -2.80 0.84
CA LEU A 89 3.18 -1.53 0.75
C LEU A 89 4.18 -0.41 0.97
N LEU A 90 4.18 0.57 0.09
CA LEU A 90 5.14 1.67 0.09
C LEU A 90 4.40 2.99 0.17
N ARG A 91 4.63 3.74 1.25
CA ARG A 91 4.03 5.06 1.44
C ARG A 91 4.98 6.14 0.94
N MET A 92 4.41 7.07 0.19
CA MET A 92 5.06 8.31 -0.24
C MET A 92 4.29 9.49 0.33
N ASP A 93 4.81 10.68 0.16
CA ASP A 93 4.08 11.88 0.57
C ASP A 93 2.76 11.97 -0.23
N GLY A 94 1.64 11.85 0.47
CA GLY A 94 0.31 11.94 -0.14
C GLY A 94 -0.13 10.72 -0.96
N HIS A 95 0.60 9.61 -0.92
CA HIS A 95 0.26 8.44 -1.74
C HIS A 95 0.78 7.15 -1.11
N ILE A 96 0.14 6.03 -1.45
CA ILE A 96 0.61 4.70 -1.09
C ILE A 96 0.45 3.77 -2.30
N SER A 97 1.42 2.90 -2.51
CA SER A 97 1.47 2.01 -3.65
C SER A 97 1.83 0.59 -3.26
N THR A 98 1.72 -0.34 -4.18
CA THR A 98 2.00 -1.75 -3.96
C THR A 98 3.12 -2.21 -4.87
N LEU A 99 4.12 -2.88 -4.27
CA LEU A 99 5.23 -3.50 -4.96
C LEU A 99 5.14 -5.01 -4.74
N ILE A 100 5.03 -5.78 -5.83
CA ILE A 100 4.99 -7.24 -5.78
C ILE A 100 6.02 -7.79 -6.75
N ASP A 101 6.99 -8.54 -6.22
CA ASP A 101 8.02 -9.21 -7.02
C ASP A 101 8.62 -8.29 -8.08
N PHE A 102 9.19 -7.17 -7.65
CA PHE A 102 9.89 -6.21 -8.49
C PHE A 102 8.98 -5.40 -9.42
N THR A 103 7.66 -5.47 -9.24
CA THR A 103 6.69 -4.77 -10.08
C THR A 103 5.81 -3.85 -9.24
N VAL A 104 5.75 -2.58 -9.65
CA VAL A 104 4.84 -1.59 -9.03
C VAL A 104 3.51 -1.63 -9.77
N TYR A 105 2.43 -1.79 -9.01
CA TYR A 105 1.06 -1.77 -9.54
C TYR A 105 0.36 -0.52 -9.04
N ASP A 106 0.10 0.41 -9.92
CA ASP A 106 -0.50 1.70 -9.56
C ASP A 106 -1.18 2.35 -10.76
N ILE A 107 -1.94 3.41 -10.51
CA ILE A 107 -2.60 4.16 -11.58
C ILE A 107 -1.64 5.09 -12.31
N PHE A 108 -0.49 5.39 -11.71
CA PHE A 108 0.55 6.17 -12.37
C PHE A 108 1.92 5.62 -11.97
N ASP A 109 2.93 5.96 -12.74
CA ASP A 109 4.29 5.49 -12.51
C ASP A 109 4.97 6.32 -11.42
N CYS A 110 5.08 5.73 -10.22
CA CYS A 110 5.69 6.37 -9.07
C CYS A 110 7.07 5.81 -8.72
N ARG A 111 7.71 5.07 -9.63
CA ARG A 111 8.97 4.36 -9.34
C ARG A 111 10.11 5.25 -8.89
N ASN A 112 10.12 6.52 -9.30
CA ASN A 112 11.17 7.47 -8.92
C ASN A 112 10.82 8.31 -7.69
N HIS A 113 9.68 8.06 -7.08
CA HIS A 113 9.26 8.80 -5.88
C HIS A 113 9.99 8.27 -4.64
N ARG A 114 10.30 9.17 -3.72
CA ARG A 114 10.88 8.82 -2.43
C ARG A 114 9.83 8.21 -1.53
N ILE A 115 10.20 7.13 -0.84
CA ILE A 115 9.31 6.50 0.13
C ILE A 115 9.58 7.02 1.54
N THR A 116 8.50 7.15 2.32
CA THR A 116 8.57 7.54 3.72
C THR A 116 8.42 6.35 4.65
N ASN A 117 7.67 5.34 4.23
CA ASN A 117 7.42 4.12 5.01
C ASN A 117 7.28 2.93 4.06
N ALA A 118 7.69 1.77 4.55
CA ALA A 118 7.51 0.51 3.84
C ALA A 118 7.07 -0.58 4.80
N TRP A 119 6.19 -1.46 4.34
CA TRP A 119 5.74 -2.61 5.11
C TRP A 119 5.83 -3.85 4.25
N LYS A 120 6.44 -4.90 4.79
CA LYS A 120 6.43 -6.21 4.15
C LYS A 120 5.17 -6.95 4.55
N MET A 121 4.41 -7.39 3.56
CA MET A 121 3.17 -8.12 3.79
C MET A 121 3.45 -9.60 3.93
N PRO A 122 2.61 -10.34 4.69
CA PRO A 122 2.77 -11.79 4.78
C PRO A 122 2.60 -12.44 3.41
N ASN A 123 3.39 -13.47 3.15
CA ASN A 123 3.22 -14.27 1.96
C ASN A 123 2.08 -15.26 2.17
N ASN A 124 1.19 -15.32 1.21
CA ASN A 124 0.10 -16.29 1.21
C ASN A 124 0.41 -17.44 0.28
#